data_c2806547e1a43260ff5fcd682a7dc787
#
_entry.id   c2806547e1a43260ff5fcd682a7dc787
#
_cell.length_a   1.000
_cell.length_b   1.000
_cell.length_c   1.000
_cell.angle_alpha   90.00
_cell.angle_beta   90.00
_cell.angle_gamma   90.00
#
_symmetry.space_group_name_H-M   'P 1'
#
loop_
_entity.id
_entity.type
_entity.pdbx_description
1 polymer ?
#
loop_
_entity_poly.entity_id
_entity_poly.type
_entity_poly.pdbx_seq_one_letter_code
_entity_poly.pdbx_strand_id
1 'polypeptide(L)'
;MSGAAMMDALESATQSAGAQVLTQTNVRRLIIDEHKRVVGVECYQLPVDHALTKRHADLSLKVAKWRQFLPNKAQAMRNEQAKIEQDLIDDGTIKPTLIRARKGVVLATGGFVFNLEMLEEHAPHYTDSFLLGAAGCDGSGIRLGATVGGASGHMSTMSGWRFISPPVCWQRGIVVNKQGARFCNEQVYGATLGHELM
;
A
#
# COMPACT_ATOMS: atom_id res chain seq x y z
N MET A 1 17.28 -1.27 -15.14
CA MET A 1 17.01 -0.21 -14.14
C MET A 1 16.21 -0.87 -13.02
N SER A 2 16.61 -0.76 -11.77
CA SER A 2 15.87 -1.32 -10.64
C SER A 2 14.70 -0.41 -10.26
N GLY A 3 13.66 -0.98 -9.63
CA GLY A 3 12.54 -0.18 -9.10
C GLY A 3 12.99 0.89 -8.10
N ALA A 4 14.04 0.61 -7.32
CA ALA A 4 14.64 1.59 -6.42
C ALA A 4 15.18 2.81 -7.16
N ALA A 5 16.00 2.62 -8.21
CA ALA A 5 16.55 3.72 -8.99
C ALA A 5 15.46 4.58 -9.67
N MET A 6 14.34 3.97 -10.06
CA MET A 6 13.19 4.71 -10.57
C MET A 6 12.54 5.57 -9.47
N MET A 7 12.37 5.03 -8.27
CA MET A 7 11.80 5.76 -7.15
C MET A 7 12.71 6.91 -6.70
N ASP A 8 14.02 6.71 -6.65
CA ASP A 8 14.99 7.76 -6.32
C ASP A 8 14.91 8.93 -7.32
N ALA A 9 14.78 8.62 -8.61
CA ALA A 9 14.62 9.63 -9.66
C ALA A 9 13.29 10.40 -9.52
N LEU A 10 12.18 9.71 -9.24
CA LEU A 10 10.87 10.32 -9.02
C LEU A 10 10.85 11.20 -7.76
N GLU A 11 11.47 10.76 -6.68
CA GLU A 11 11.60 11.55 -5.45
C GLU A 11 12.38 12.84 -5.71
N SER A 12 13.54 12.74 -6.37
CA SER A 12 14.35 13.89 -6.75
C SER A 12 13.59 14.86 -7.66
N ALA A 13 12.84 14.34 -8.63
CA ALA A 13 12.03 15.17 -9.52
C ALA A 13 10.89 15.88 -8.76
N THR A 14 10.25 15.18 -7.83
CA THR A 14 9.17 15.72 -6.98
C THR A 14 9.69 16.89 -6.12
N GLN A 15 10.84 16.70 -5.47
CA GLN A 15 11.48 17.75 -4.67
C GLN A 15 11.90 18.93 -5.54
N SER A 16 12.48 18.68 -6.72
CA SER A 16 12.89 19.72 -7.67
C SER A 16 11.70 20.52 -8.23
N ALA A 17 10.53 19.89 -8.32
CA ALA A 17 9.29 20.57 -8.69
C ALA A 17 8.68 21.42 -7.55
N GLY A 18 9.34 21.48 -6.39
CA GLY A 18 8.89 22.26 -5.23
C GLY A 18 7.76 21.62 -4.44
N ALA A 19 7.47 20.32 -4.63
CA ALA A 19 6.50 19.64 -3.82
C ALA A 19 7.06 19.36 -2.43
N GLN A 20 6.25 19.62 -1.39
CA GLN A 20 6.60 19.30 -0.02
C GLN A 20 6.22 17.87 0.32
N VAL A 21 7.18 17.07 0.77
CA VAL A 21 6.97 15.70 1.22
C VAL A 21 6.92 15.69 2.75
N LEU A 22 5.78 15.30 3.31
CA LEU A 22 5.60 15.14 4.74
C LEU A 22 5.69 13.66 5.09
N THR A 23 6.85 13.25 5.60
CA THR A 23 7.05 11.88 6.10
C THR A 23 6.46 11.71 7.51
N GLN A 24 6.28 10.47 7.95
CA GLN A 24 5.71 10.16 9.28
C GLN A 24 4.38 10.89 9.54
N THR A 25 3.60 11.06 8.47
CA THR A 25 2.33 11.80 8.49
C THR A 25 1.20 10.88 8.09
N ASN A 26 0.24 10.71 8.97
CA ASN A 26 -0.92 9.86 8.77
C ASN A 26 -2.18 10.71 8.52
N VAL A 27 -2.78 10.55 7.35
CA VAL A 27 -4.06 11.22 7.01
C VAL A 27 -5.20 10.39 7.59
N ARG A 28 -5.99 11.01 8.49
CA ARG A 28 -7.10 10.35 9.18
C ARG A 28 -8.47 10.69 8.59
N ARG A 29 -8.64 11.88 8.03
CA ARG A 29 -9.91 12.31 7.44
C ARG A 29 -9.71 13.20 6.21
N LEU A 30 -10.66 13.09 5.28
CA LEU A 30 -10.89 14.08 4.25
C LEU A 30 -11.85 15.14 4.79
N ILE A 31 -11.56 16.41 4.54
CA ILE A 31 -12.38 17.54 4.98
C ILE A 31 -13.25 17.97 3.80
N ILE A 32 -14.55 18.06 4.04
CA ILE A 32 -15.51 18.51 3.05
C ILE A 32 -16.11 19.86 3.45
N ASP A 33 -16.48 20.64 2.44
CA ASP A 33 -17.25 21.88 2.64
C ASP A 33 -18.76 21.61 2.68
N GLU A 34 -19.56 22.67 2.82
CA GLU A 34 -21.02 22.61 2.80
C GLU A 34 -21.61 22.08 1.48
N HIS A 35 -20.85 22.16 0.39
CA HIS A 35 -21.19 21.62 -0.92
C HIS A 35 -20.68 20.20 -1.15
N LYS A 36 -20.22 19.51 -0.11
CA LYS A 36 -19.65 18.16 -0.14
C LYS A 36 -18.39 18.03 -1.02
N ARG A 37 -17.67 19.12 -1.28
CA ARG A 37 -16.42 19.10 -2.00
C ARG A 37 -15.26 18.85 -1.01
N VAL A 38 -14.33 18.00 -1.39
CA VAL A 38 -13.12 17.78 -0.58
C VAL A 38 -12.22 19.01 -0.70
N VAL A 39 -12.02 19.69 0.43
CA VAL A 39 -11.26 20.96 0.53
C VAL A 39 -9.98 20.83 1.31
N GLY A 40 -9.68 19.66 1.85
CA GLY A 40 -8.47 19.42 2.60
C GLY A 40 -8.40 18.04 3.25
N VAL A 41 -7.37 17.88 4.06
CA VAL A 41 -7.16 16.67 4.87
C VAL A 41 -6.86 17.04 6.31
N GLU A 42 -7.23 16.17 7.23
CA GLU A 42 -6.75 16.17 8.60
C GLU A 42 -5.71 15.06 8.74
N CYS A 43 -4.56 15.41 9.24
CA CYS A 43 -3.46 14.47 9.44
C CYS A 43 -2.77 14.68 10.79
N TYR A 44 -2.08 13.64 11.22
CA TYR A 44 -1.23 13.65 12.40
C TYR A 44 0.20 13.37 11.94
N GLN A 45 1.13 14.24 12.33
CA GLN A 45 2.54 14.12 12.01
C GLN A 45 3.35 13.85 13.27
N LEU A 46 4.16 12.80 13.25
CA LEU A 46 5.05 12.49 14.34
C LEU A 46 6.17 13.55 14.45
N PRO A 47 6.53 14.01 15.68
CA PRO A 47 7.56 15.03 15.85
C PRO A 47 8.93 14.50 15.47
N VAL A 48 9.70 15.27 14.70
CA VAL A 48 10.96 14.83 14.05
C VAL A 48 11.98 14.31 15.07
N ASP A 49 12.14 14.98 16.20
CA ASP A 49 13.20 14.67 17.17
C ASP A 49 12.74 13.78 18.33
N HIS A 50 11.56 13.21 18.28
CA HIS A 50 11.02 12.39 19.36
C HIS A 50 11.55 10.94 19.27
N ALA A 51 11.87 10.33 20.42
CA ALA A 51 12.40 8.96 20.48
C ALA A 51 11.45 7.92 19.87
N LEU A 52 10.13 8.08 20.10
CA LEU A 52 9.11 7.19 19.54
C LEU A 52 8.97 7.34 18.04
N THR A 53 9.26 8.51 17.46
CA THR A 53 9.29 8.71 16.00
C THR A 53 10.41 7.90 15.36
N LYS A 54 11.59 7.87 15.97
CA LYS A 54 12.71 7.02 15.55
C LYS A 54 12.34 5.54 15.63
N ARG A 55 11.71 5.13 16.73
CA ARG A 55 11.21 3.76 16.91
C ARG A 55 10.18 3.39 15.84
N HIS A 56 9.23 4.29 15.54
CA HIS A 56 8.23 4.10 14.50
C HIS A 56 8.87 3.93 13.12
N ALA A 57 9.89 4.75 12.77
CA ALA A 57 10.64 4.62 11.53
C ALA A 57 11.38 3.28 11.42
N ASP A 58 12.05 2.84 12.48
CA ASP A 58 12.73 1.55 12.55
C ASP A 58 11.75 0.38 12.34
N LEU A 59 10.56 0.46 12.93
CA LEU A 59 9.51 -0.53 12.73
C LEU A 59 9.06 -0.56 11.27
N SER A 60 8.92 0.60 10.59
CA SER A 60 8.57 0.68 9.17
C SER A 60 9.56 -0.09 8.30
N LEU A 61 10.86 0.10 8.53
CA LEU A 61 11.91 -0.62 7.82
C LEU A 61 11.84 -2.14 8.08
N LYS A 62 11.58 -2.54 9.32
CA LYS A 62 11.42 -3.95 9.69
C LYS A 62 10.16 -4.56 9.07
N VAL A 63 9.03 -3.86 9.07
CA VAL A 63 7.81 -4.29 8.38
C VAL A 63 8.09 -4.49 6.89
N ALA A 64 8.74 -3.53 6.23
CA ALA A 64 9.10 -3.65 4.82
C ALA A 64 9.95 -4.88 4.51
N LYS A 65 10.88 -5.23 5.41
CA LYS A 65 11.78 -6.39 5.28
C LYS A 65 11.07 -7.72 5.54
N TRP A 66 10.21 -7.80 6.55
CA TRP A 66 9.68 -9.06 7.06
C TRP A 66 8.26 -9.41 6.58
N ARG A 67 7.51 -8.45 6.00
CA ARG A 67 6.11 -8.63 5.64
C ARG A 67 5.82 -9.84 4.75
N GLN A 68 6.77 -10.23 3.90
CA GLN A 68 6.61 -11.36 2.98
C GLN A 68 6.86 -12.72 3.64
N PHE A 69 7.85 -12.78 4.54
CA PHE A 69 8.31 -14.04 5.11
C PHE A 69 7.70 -14.33 6.48
N LEU A 70 7.35 -13.29 7.23
CA LEU A 70 6.82 -13.37 8.59
C LEU A 70 5.65 -12.40 8.76
N PRO A 71 4.50 -12.63 8.07
CA PRO A 71 3.38 -11.69 8.04
C PRO A 71 2.83 -11.39 9.43
N ASN A 72 2.70 -12.38 10.30
CA ASN A 72 2.23 -12.18 11.68
C ASN A 72 3.17 -11.27 12.49
N LYS A 73 4.49 -11.43 12.31
CA LYS A 73 5.48 -10.57 12.96
C LYS A 73 5.42 -9.14 12.40
N ALA A 74 5.27 -9.01 11.10
CA ALA A 74 5.09 -7.71 10.47
C ALA A 74 3.79 -7.02 10.94
N GLN A 75 2.71 -7.78 11.12
CA GLN A 75 1.45 -7.25 11.67
C GLN A 75 1.61 -6.78 13.12
N ALA A 76 2.30 -7.54 13.96
CA ALA A 76 2.61 -7.10 15.33
C ALA A 76 3.40 -5.77 15.37
N MET A 77 4.36 -5.61 14.44
CA MET A 77 5.11 -4.34 14.29
C MET A 77 4.22 -3.18 13.83
N ARG A 78 3.26 -3.42 12.95
CA ARG A 78 2.26 -2.39 12.55
C ARG A 78 1.37 -1.99 13.70
N ASN A 79 0.92 -2.97 14.50
CA ASN A 79 0.12 -2.69 15.69
C ASN A 79 0.92 -1.83 16.70
N GLU A 80 2.23 -2.10 16.86
CA GLU A 80 3.12 -1.27 17.68
C GLU A 80 3.23 0.16 17.12
N GLN A 81 3.36 0.32 15.79
CA GLN A 81 3.36 1.64 15.16
C GLN A 81 2.07 2.41 15.41
N ALA A 82 0.92 1.76 15.20
CA ALA A 82 -0.38 2.36 15.47
C ALA A 82 -0.55 2.77 16.94
N LYS A 83 -0.03 1.94 17.86
CA LYS A 83 -0.03 2.27 19.28
C LYS A 83 0.85 3.48 19.60
N ILE A 84 2.06 3.56 19.04
CA ILE A 84 2.95 4.73 19.22
C ILE A 84 2.24 6.01 18.77
N GLU A 85 1.59 5.97 17.61
CA GLU A 85 0.84 7.13 17.11
C GLU A 85 -0.31 7.49 18.06
N GLN A 86 -1.08 6.50 18.50
CA GLN A 86 -2.22 6.73 19.38
C GLN A 86 -1.78 7.26 20.76
N ASP A 87 -0.74 6.69 21.36
CA ASP A 87 -0.19 7.15 22.64
C ASP A 87 0.22 8.62 22.57
N LEU A 88 0.86 9.05 21.46
CA LEU A 88 1.28 10.45 21.25
C LEU A 88 0.10 11.40 20.97
N ILE A 89 -1.01 10.88 20.46
CA ILE A 89 -2.26 11.64 20.31
C ILE A 89 -2.91 11.82 21.68
N ASP A 90 -3.02 10.74 22.46
CA ASP A 90 -3.73 10.70 23.72
C ASP A 90 -3.04 11.55 24.81
N ASP A 91 -1.70 11.60 24.80
CA ASP A 91 -0.93 12.45 25.72
C ASP A 91 -0.82 13.92 25.25
N GLY A 92 -1.37 14.24 24.06
CA GLY A 92 -1.39 15.58 23.48
C GLY A 92 -0.06 16.05 22.89
N THR A 93 0.93 15.16 22.75
CA THR A 93 2.22 15.45 22.12
C THR A 93 2.03 15.81 20.64
N ILE A 94 1.14 15.10 19.94
CA ILE A 94 0.76 15.43 18.56
C ILE A 94 -0.70 15.85 18.48
N LYS A 95 -0.94 16.87 17.66
CA LYS A 95 -2.27 17.43 17.43
C LYS A 95 -2.64 17.32 15.97
N PRO A 96 -3.94 17.27 15.63
CA PRO A 96 -4.36 17.25 14.25
C PRO A 96 -3.90 18.50 13.52
N THR A 97 -3.33 18.30 12.35
CA THR A 97 -2.96 19.35 11.40
C THR A 97 -3.95 19.35 10.26
N LEU A 98 -4.51 20.51 9.94
CA LEU A 98 -5.43 20.68 8.82
C LEU A 98 -4.66 21.25 7.63
N ILE A 99 -4.65 20.51 6.52
CA ILE A 99 -4.01 20.96 5.28
C ILE A 99 -5.09 21.27 4.25
N ARG A 100 -5.14 22.52 3.83
CA ARG A 100 -6.09 22.95 2.80
C ARG A 100 -5.65 22.52 1.41
N ALA A 101 -6.53 21.85 0.68
CA ALA A 101 -6.35 21.52 -0.73
C ALA A 101 -7.11 22.51 -1.60
N ARG A 102 -6.40 23.37 -2.35
CA ARG A 102 -7.04 24.41 -3.19
C ARG A 102 -7.67 23.86 -4.46
N LYS A 103 -7.15 22.75 -5.00
CA LYS A 103 -7.59 22.16 -6.26
C LYS A 103 -8.23 20.79 -6.08
N GLY A 104 -7.87 20.06 -5.04
CA GLY A 104 -8.36 18.72 -4.74
C GLY A 104 -7.33 17.86 -4.02
N VAL A 105 -7.74 16.67 -3.63
CA VAL A 105 -6.91 15.66 -2.98
C VAL A 105 -6.84 14.44 -3.90
N VAL A 106 -5.63 13.93 -4.13
CA VAL A 106 -5.39 12.69 -4.88
C VAL A 106 -5.09 11.59 -3.89
N LEU A 107 -5.85 10.52 -3.89
CA LEU A 107 -5.61 9.32 -3.09
C LEU A 107 -4.75 8.35 -3.91
N ALA A 108 -3.47 8.24 -3.56
CA ALA A 108 -2.50 7.36 -4.22
C ALA A 108 -1.88 6.36 -3.22
N THR A 109 -2.70 5.83 -2.30
CA THR A 109 -2.29 5.06 -1.11
C THR A 109 -2.08 3.57 -1.39
N GLY A 110 -2.21 3.14 -2.64
CA GLY A 110 -2.18 1.71 -3.00
C GLY A 110 -3.50 0.99 -2.71
N GLY A 111 -3.44 -0.33 -2.72
CA GLY A 111 -4.59 -1.20 -2.50
C GLY A 111 -4.75 -1.64 -1.03
N PHE A 112 -5.30 -2.85 -0.85
CA PHE A 112 -5.61 -3.39 0.48
C PHE A 112 -5.05 -4.80 0.74
N VAL A 113 -4.03 -5.20 0.00
CA VAL A 113 -3.46 -6.56 0.05
C VAL A 113 -2.99 -6.99 1.46
N PHE A 114 -2.65 -6.05 2.33
CA PHE A 114 -2.27 -6.33 3.72
C PHE A 114 -3.39 -6.07 4.74
N ASN A 115 -4.62 -5.85 4.29
CA ASN A 115 -5.80 -5.82 5.13
C ASN A 115 -6.56 -7.13 4.92
N LEU A 116 -6.36 -8.11 5.81
CA LEU A 116 -6.93 -9.44 5.67
C LEU A 116 -8.45 -9.42 5.68
N GLU A 117 -9.07 -8.55 6.49
CA GLU A 117 -10.53 -8.39 6.54
C GLU A 117 -11.09 -7.95 5.18
N MET A 118 -10.51 -6.91 4.59
CA MET A 118 -10.91 -6.46 3.24
C MET A 118 -10.59 -7.50 2.18
N LEU A 119 -9.51 -8.27 2.34
CA LEU A 119 -9.14 -9.33 1.41
C LEU A 119 -10.16 -10.47 1.46
N GLU A 120 -10.54 -10.91 2.66
CA GLU A 120 -11.57 -11.93 2.86
C GLU A 120 -12.94 -11.49 2.33
N GLU A 121 -13.31 -10.22 2.54
CA GLU A 121 -14.59 -9.67 2.08
C GLU A 121 -14.66 -9.52 0.56
N HIS A 122 -13.60 -8.98 -0.04
CA HIS A 122 -13.66 -8.56 -1.45
C HIS A 122 -12.96 -9.50 -2.42
N ALA A 123 -11.92 -10.19 -1.98
CA ALA A 123 -11.07 -11.01 -2.85
C ALA A 123 -10.58 -12.31 -2.14
N PRO A 124 -11.50 -13.15 -1.63
CA PRO A 124 -11.16 -14.31 -0.81
C PRO A 124 -10.25 -15.33 -1.50
N HIS A 125 -10.27 -15.40 -2.83
CA HIS A 125 -9.41 -16.30 -3.59
C HIS A 125 -7.90 -16.01 -3.44
N TYR A 126 -7.54 -14.83 -2.91
CA TYR A 126 -6.16 -14.39 -2.76
C TYR A 126 -5.63 -14.47 -1.33
N THR A 127 -6.45 -14.91 -0.38
CA THR A 127 -6.05 -15.01 1.04
C THR A 127 -4.87 -15.95 1.27
N ASP A 128 -4.79 -17.03 0.51
CA ASP A 128 -3.68 -18.01 0.57
C ASP A 128 -2.50 -17.64 -0.34
N SER A 129 -2.56 -16.48 -0.99
CA SER A 129 -1.52 -16.03 -1.90
C SER A 129 -0.36 -15.40 -1.14
N PHE A 130 0.83 -15.41 -1.77
CA PHE A 130 1.98 -14.68 -1.26
C PHE A 130 1.78 -13.17 -1.50
N LEU A 131 1.47 -12.44 -0.44
CA LEU A 131 1.08 -11.03 -0.51
C LEU A 131 2.25 -10.13 -0.90
N LEU A 132 2.11 -9.41 -2.02
CA LEU A 132 3.09 -8.45 -2.53
C LEU A 132 2.48 -7.05 -2.58
N GLY A 133 3.22 -6.07 -2.06
CA GLY A 133 2.77 -4.68 -2.06
C GLY A 133 3.64 -3.79 -1.18
N ALA A 134 3.41 -2.50 -1.20
CA ALA A 134 3.97 -1.58 -0.21
C ALA A 134 3.35 -1.83 1.17
N ALA A 135 4.09 -1.54 2.24
CA ALA A 135 3.61 -1.77 3.59
C ALA A 135 2.30 -1.02 3.93
N GLY A 136 2.05 0.10 3.26
CA GLY A 136 0.82 0.89 3.41
C GLY A 136 -0.35 0.46 2.52
N CYS A 137 -0.28 -0.69 1.82
CA CYS A 137 -1.42 -1.22 1.06
C CYS A 137 -2.43 -1.89 2.01
N ASP A 138 -3.04 -1.12 2.89
CA ASP A 138 -3.97 -1.54 3.94
C ASP A 138 -5.42 -1.12 3.70
N GLY A 139 -5.71 -0.52 2.54
CA GLY A 139 -7.03 -0.04 2.16
C GLY A 139 -7.45 1.29 2.80
N SER A 140 -6.57 1.96 3.54
CA SER A 140 -6.90 3.21 4.22
C SER A 140 -7.42 4.30 3.27
N GLY A 141 -6.78 4.48 2.11
CA GLY A 141 -7.24 5.45 1.13
C GLY A 141 -8.60 5.11 0.49
N ILE A 142 -8.90 3.83 0.31
CA ILE A 142 -10.21 3.38 -0.17
C ILE A 142 -11.28 3.75 0.87
N ARG A 143 -11.02 3.46 2.15
CA ARG A 143 -11.92 3.85 3.24
C ARG A 143 -12.09 5.35 3.34
N LEU A 144 -11.00 6.13 3.25
CA LEU A 144 -11.06 7.60 3.24
C LEU A 144 -11.96 8.12 2.10
N GLY A 145 -11.79 7.59 0.88
CA GLY A 145 -12.63 7.95 -0.26
C GLY A 145 -14.11 7.64 -0.01
N ALA A 146 -14.41 6.48 0.57
CA ALA A 146 -15.78 6.08 0.88
C ALA A 146 -16.44 7.02 1.90
N THR A 147 -15.71 7.57 2.89
CA THR A 147 -16.27 8.48 3.89
C THR A 147 -16.84 9.77 3.32
N VAL A 148 -16.44 10.15 2.11
CA VAL A 148 -16.89 11.37 1.43
C VAL A 148 -17.76 11.06 0.20
N GLY A 149 -18.28 9.83 0.11
CA GLY A 149 -19.20 9.41 -0.96
C GLY A 149 -18.49 8.89 -2.21
N GLY A 150 -17.20 8.61 -2.15
CA GLY A 150 -16.46 7.94 -3.21
C GLY A 150 -16.95 6.51 -3.43
N ALA A 151 -17.03 6.08 -4.69
CA ALA A 151 -17.34 4.70 -5.05
C ALA A 151 -16.06 3.89 -5.24
N SER A 152 -16.10 2.61 -4.87
CA SER A 152 -15.06 1.63 -5.16
C SER A 152 -15.52 0.69 -6.28
N GLY A 153 -14.58 0.23 -7.10
CA GLY A 153 -14.86 -0.73 -8.17
C GLY A 153 -13.76 -1.78 -8.28
N HIS A 154 -14.07 -2.90 -8.92
CA HIS A 154 -13.12 -3.98 -9.16
C HIS A 154 -12.42 -4.52 -7.92
N MET A 155 -13.08 -4.47 -6.76
CA MET A 155 -12.51 -4.86 -5.48
C MET A 155 -12.13 -6.36 -5.43
N SER A 156 -12.80 -7.20 -6.22
CA SER A 156 -12.48 -8.63 -6.35
C SER A 156 -11.31 -8.91 -7.29
N THR A 157 -10.78 -7.89 -7.98
CA THR A 157 -9.73 -8.08 -8.98
C THR A 157 -8.37 -7.70 -8.38
N MET A 158 -7.45 -8.64 -8.37
CA MET A 158 -6.07 -8.44 -7.94
C MET A 158 -5.10 -8.88 -9.02
N SER A 159 -3.88 -8.33 -8.98
CA SER A 159 -2.81 -8.74 -9.89
C SER A 159 -2.06 -9.92 -9.28
N GLY A 160 -2.28 -11.11 -9.81
CA GLY A 160 -1.55 -12.31 -9.42
C GLY A 160 -0.25 -12.43 -10.19
N TRP A 161 0.91 -12.43 -9.50
CA TRP A 161 2.20 -12.65 -10.13
C TRP A 161 2.71 -14.06 -9.87
N ARG A 162 3.25 -14.70 -10.90
CA ARG A 162 4.03 -15.93 -10.78
C ARG A 162 5.47 -15.67 -11.19
N PHE A 163 6.37 -15.91 -10.25
CA PHE A 163 7.79 -15.84 -10.51
C PHE A 163 8.31 -17.24 -10.82
N ILE A 164 8.76 -17.43 -12.06
CA ILE A 164 9.44 -18.65 -12.47
C ILE A 164 10.91 -18.33 -12.65
N SER A 165 11.75 -19.03 -11.93
CA SER A 165 13.19 -18.84 -11.95
C SER A 165 13.89 -20.08 -12.52
N PRO A 166 14.86 -19.88 -13.42
CA PRO A 166 15.25 -18.60 -14.02
C PRO A 166 14.29 -18.14 -15.12
N PRO A 167 14.10 -16.82 -15.29
CA PRO A 167 13.12 -16.26 -16.23
C PRO A 167 13.33 -16.69 -17.69
N VAL A 168 14.55 -17.01 -18.10
CA VAL A 168 14.91 -17.41 -19.46
C VAL A 168 14.37 -18.81 -19.81
N CYS A 169 14.31 -19.73 -18.84
CA CYS A 169 13.76 -21.08 -19.07
C CYS A 169 12.27 -21.04 -19.42
N TRP A 170 11.58 -20.12 -18.83
CA TRP A 170 10.17 -19.88 -19.00
C TRP A 170 9.80 -19.45 -20.43
N GLN A 171 10.54 -18.52 -21.03
CA GLN A 171 10.30 -18.08 -22.41
C GLN A 171 10.63 -19.14 -23.46
N ARG A 172 11.38 -20.18 -23.07
CA ARG A 172 11.82 -21.28 -23.93
C ARG A 172 11.09 -22.59 -23.63
N GLY A 173 10.25 -22.62 -22.62
CA GLY A 173 9.48 -23.76 -22.17
C GLY A 173 8.03 -23.70 -22.67
N ILE A 174 7.28 -24.72 -22.31
CA ILE A 174 5.83 -24.82 -22.52
C ILE A 174 5.22 -25.13 -21.15
N VAL A 175 4.18 -24.37 -20.75
CA VAL A 175 3.42 -24.65 -19.54
C VAL A 175 2.22 -25.52 -19.89
N VAL A 176 2.11 -26.66 -19.26
CA VAL A 176 1.03 -27.61 -19.45
C VAL A 176 0.28 -27.86 -18.16
N ASN A 177 -1.00 -28.17 -18.26
CA ASN A 177 -1.83 -28.60 -17.13
C ASN A 177 -1.55 -30.07 -16.76
N LYS A 178 -2.28 -30.60 -15.77
CA LYS A 178 -2.13 -32.00 -15.32
C LYS A 178 -2.42 -33.02 -16.43
N GLN A 179 -3.16 -32.67 -17.47
CA GLN A 179 -3.49 -33.49 -18.60
C GLN A 179 -2.44 -33.36 -19.75
N GLY A 180 -1.40 -32.57 -19.57
CA GLY A 180 -0.37 -32.32 -20.58
C GLY A 180 -0.80 -31.33 -21.65
N ALA A 181 -1.93 -30.67 -21.54
CA ALA A 181 -2.39 -29.67 -22.48
C ALA A 181 -1.82 -28.29 -22.16
N ARG A 182 -1.28 -27.60 -23.19
CA ARG A 182 -0.85 -26.22 -23.11
C ARG A 182 -2.08 -25.32 -22.89
N PHE A 183 -2.06 -24.40 -21.91
CA PHE A 183 -3.21 -23.59 -21.56
C PHE A 183 -2.94 -22.09 -21.51
N CYS A 184 -1.70 -21.66 -21.70
CA CYS A 184 -1.35 -20.24 -21.66
C CYS A 184 -0.28 -19.89 -22.69
N ASN A 185 -0.06 -18.60 -22.88
CA ASN A 185 1.05 -18.06 -23.64
C ASN A 185 2.17 -17.66 -22.67
N GLU A 186 3.31 -18.30 -22.75
CA GLU A 186 4.45 -18.08 -21.86
C GLU A 186 5.15 -16.72 -22.08
N GLN A 187 4.86 -16.05 -23.19
CA GLN A 187 5.47 -14.74 -23.52
C GLN A 187 4.65 -13.55 -23.06
N VAL A 188 3.53 -13.78 -22.36
CA VAL A 188 2.73 -12.70 -21.80
C VAL A 188 3.35 -12.16 -20.52
N TYR A 189 2.87 -11.00 -20.11
CA TYR A 189 3.24 -10.38 -18.83
C TYR A 189 2.92 -11.29 -17.65
N GLY A 190 3.84 -11.37 -16.68
CA GLY A 190 3.76 -12.34 -15.58
C GLY A 190 2.48 -12.31 -14.75
N ALA A 191 1.80 -11.14 -14.68
CA ALA A 191 0.52 -11.04 -13.99
C ALA A 191 -0.63 -11.68 -14.80
N THR A 192 -0.60 -11.58 -16.13
CA THR A 192 -1.57 -12.27 -17.01
C THR A 192 -1.46 -13.76 -16.84
N LEU A 193 -0.23 -14.27 -16.84
CA LEU A 193 0.01 -15.67 -16.59
C LEU A 193 -0.41 -16.10 -15.17
N GLY A 194 -0.15 -15.28 -14.17
CA GLY A 194 -0.59 -15.53 -12.80
C GLY A 194 -2.11 -15.75 -12.75
N HIS A 195 -2.86 -14.98 -13.52
CA HIS A 195 -4.31 -15.13 -13.63
C HIS A 195 -4.73 -16.47 -14.25
N GLU A 196 -4.03 -16.92 -15.29
CA GLU A 196 -4.32 -18.22 -15.94
C GLU A 196 -3.95 -19.43 -15.06
N LEU A 197 -3.12 -19.24 -14.04
CA LEU A 197 -2.67 -20.28 -13.12
C LEU A 197 -3.53 -20.38 -11.84
N MET A 198 -4.48 -19.49 -11.66
CA MET A 198 -5.40 -19.44 -10.52
C MET A 198 -6.72 -20.09 -10.84
#